data_e615fa719cba101785f5e5e1b1a57280
#
_entry.id   e615fa719cba101785f5e5e1b1a57280
#
_cell.length_a   1.000
_cell.length_b   1.000
_cell.length_c   1.000
_cell.angle_alpha   90.00
_cell.angle_beta   90.00
_cell.angle_gamma   90.00
#
_symmetry.space_group_name_H-M   'P 1'
#
loop_
_entity.id
_entity.type
_entity.pdbx_description
1 polymer ?
#
loop_
_entity_poly.entity_id
_entity_poly.type
_entity_poly.pdbx_seq_one_letter_code
_entity_poly.pdbx_strand_id
1 'polypeptide(L)'
;KNFEVLIVDLEPGCIHRSEAHGTGVEEYIYVCCGELNLDIEGQLYHLSAGDSIKFSADRDHAYLNPFSSLCSIHSVIYYSR
;
A
#
# COMPACT_ATOMS: atom_id res chain seq x y z
N LYS A 1 11.24 4.53 18.28
CA LYS A 1 10.26 4.85 17.28
C LYS A 1 9.71 3.64 16.57
N ASN A 2 8.41 3.54 16.49
CA ASN A 2 7.79 2.28 16.11
C ASN A 2 7.04 2.34 14.79
N PHE A 3 6.94 3.49 14.15
CA PHE A 3 6.22 3.53 12.88
C PHE A 3 6.72 4.67 12.02
N GLU A 4 6.40 4.57 10.73
CA GLU A 4 6.68 5.60 9.74
C GLU A 4 5.38 5.93 9.03
N VAL A 5 5.24 7.19 8.63
CA VAL A 5 4.10 7.64 7.83
C VAL A 5 4.64 8.16 6.51
N LEU A 6 4.11 7.62 5.42
CA LEU A 6 4.52 8.00 4.08
C LEU A 6 3.29 8.46 3.30
N ILE A 7 3.49 9.49 2.48
CA ILE A 7 2.47 9.94 1.54
C ILE A 7 3.04 9.65 0.16
N VAL A 8 2.30 8.85 -0.62
CA VAL A 8 2.79 8.34 -1.90
C VAL A 8 1.78 8.65 -2.98
N ASP A 9 2.26 9.22 -4.07
CA ASP A 9 1.44 9.46 -5.27
C ASP A 9 1.85 8.45 -6.32
N LEU A 10 0.86 7.76 -6.88
CA LEU A 10 1.07 6.77 -7.92
C LEU A 10 0.43 7.29 -9.21
N GLU A 11 1.27 7.58 -10.19
CA GLU A 11 0.81 8.03 -11.50
C GLU A 11 0.04 6.91 -12.21
N PRO A 12 -0.86 7.25 -13.13
CA PRO A 12 -1.51 6.23 -13.94
C PRO A 12 -0.49 5.30 -14.61
N GLY A 13 -0.73 4.00 -14.52
CA GLY A 13 0.16 2.99 -15.07
C GLY A 13 1.33 2.61 -14.19
N CYS A 14 1.45 3.21 -13.02
CA CYS A 14 2.59 2.97 -12.13
C CYS A 14 2.45 1.62 -11.43
N ILE A 15 3.57 0.93 -11.29
CA ILE A 15 3.67 -0.27 -10.48
C ILE A 15 4.86 -0.08 -9.55
N HIS A 16 4.61 -0.22 -8.27
CA HIS A 16 5.66 -0.11 -7.26
C HIS A 16 5.69 -1.39 -6.45
N ARG A 17 6.77 -2.15 -6.59
CA ARG A 17 6.92 -3.42 -5.87
C ARG A 17 7.72 -3.19 -4.61
N SER A 18 7.30 -3.85 -3.56
CA SER A 18 7.95 -3.77 -2.27
C SER A 18 8.27 -5.18 -1.80
N GLU A 19 9.52 -5.38 -1.42
CA GLU A 19 9.92 -6.68 -0.86
C GLU A 19 9.37 -6.82 0.55
N ALA A 20 9.29 -8.06 0.98
CA ALA A 20 8.80 -8.37 2.32
C ALA A 20 9.68 -7.69 3.37
N HIS A 21 9.03 -7.05 4.33
CA HIS A 21 9.72 -6.53 5.50
C HIS A 21 9.97 -7.68 6.49
N GLY A 22 10.64 -7.37 7.58
CA GLY A 22 10.88 -8.37 8.62
C GLY A 22 9.61 -8.77 9.33
N THR A 23 9.69 -9.87 10.07
CA THR A 23 8.58 -10.37 10.86
C THR A 23 8.10 -9.31 11.84
N GLY A 24 6.80 -9.19 12.00
CA GLY A 24 6.20 -8.27 12.96
C GLY A 24 5.98 -6.88 12.42
N VAL A 25 6.19 -6.68 11.12
CA VAL A 25 5.94 -5.38 10.50
C VAL A 25 4.55 -5.41 9.88
N GLU A 26 3.76 -4.39 10.20
CA GLU A 26 2.41 -4.24 9.64
C GLU A 26 2.35 -2.94 8.87
N GLU A 27 1.49 -2.91 7.86
CA GLU A 27 1.29 -1.72 7.06
C GLU A 27 -0.19 -1.41 6.97
N TYR A 28 -0.51 -0.11 7.06
CA TYR A 28 -1.87 0.40 6.92
C TYR A 28 -1.86 1.33 5.72
N ILE A 29 -2.77 1.09 4.77
CA ILE A 29 -2.90 1.92 3.58
C ILE A 29 -4.26 2.60 3.63
N TYR A 30 -4.29 3.92 3.40
CA TYR A 30 -5.51 4.68 3.23
C TYR A 30 -5.46 5.37 1.88
N VAL A 31 -6.49 5.19 1.06
CA VAL A 31 -6.55 5.81 -0.26
C VAL A 31 -7.22 7.18 -0.13
N CYS A 32 -6.46 8.23 -0.41
CA CYS A 32 -6.96 9.61 -0.31
C CYS A 32 -7.73 10.01 -1.55
N CYS A 33 -7.23 9.63 -2.74
CA CYS A 33 -7.92 9.91 -3.99
C CYS A 33 -7.52 8.87 -5.02
N GLY A 34 -8.36 8.69 -6.04
CA GLY A 34 -8.11 7.71 -7.07
C GLY A 34 -8.46 6.32 -6.61
N GLU A 35 -7.86 5.33 -7.27
CA GLU A 35 -8.09 3.92 -6.99
C GLU A 35 -6.76 3.21 -6.95
N LEU A 36 -6.69 2.18 -6.13
CA LEU A 36 -5.48 1.40 -5.95
C LEU A 36 -5.78 -0.08 -6.08
N ASN A 37 -4.93 -0.80 -6.81
CA ASN A 37 -4.90 -2.25 -6.71
C ASN A 37 -3.68 -2.62 -5.89
N LEU A 38 -3.88 -3.41 -4.85
CA LEU A 38 -2.82 -3.86 -3.97
C LEU A 38 -2.69 -5.37 -4.14
N ASP A 39 -1.50 -5.81 -4.53
CA ASP A 39 -1.20 -7.23 -4.71
C ASP A 39 -0.39 -7.69 -3.51
N ILE A 40 -0.91 -8.67 -2.77
CA ILE A 40 -0.20 -9.25 -1.64
C ILE A 40 -0.04 -10.73 -1.95
N GLU A 41 1.18 -11.14 -2.28
CA GLU A 41 1.51 -12.52 -2.61
C GLU A 41 0.55 -13.12 -3.65
N GLY A 42 0.25 -12.34 -4.70
CA GLY A 42 -0.61 -12.79 -5.76
C GLY A 42 -2.10 -12.59 -5.54
N GLN A 43 -2.51 -12.17 -4.35
CA GLN A 43 -3.90 -11.86 -4.05
C GLN A 43 -4.12 -10.37 -4.29
N LEU A 44 -5.09 -10.05 -5.16
CA LEU A 44 -5.32 -8.67 -5.56
C LEU A 44 -6.48 -8.08 -4.75
N TYR A 45 -6.26 -6.89 -4.20
CA TYR A 45 -7.26 -6.14 -3.44
C TYR A 45 -7.46 -4.79 -4.12
N HIS A 46 -8.71 -4.43 -4.35
CA HIS A 46 -9.04 -3.14 -4.97
C HIS A 46 -9.57 -2.20 -3.91
N LEU A 47 -9.00 -0.99 -3.85
CA LEU A 47 -9.41 0.04 -2.91
C LEU A 47 -9.76 1.31 -3.66
N SER A 48 -10.84 1.95 -3.25
CA SER A 48 -11.24 3.26 -3.78
C SER A 48 -10.96 4.32 -2.73
N ALA A 49 -11.05 5.59 -3.12
CA ALA A 49 -10.84 6.70 -2.21
C ALA A 49 -11.71 6.52 -0.96
N GLY A 50 -11.11 6.68 0.19
CA GLY A 50 -11.78 6.49 1.47
C GLY A 50 -11.67 5.10 2.06
N ASP A 51 -11.19 4.13 1.27
CA ASP A 51 -10.97 2.78 1.77
C ASP A 51 -9.61 2.66 2.42
N SER A 52 -9.49 1.69 3.33
CA SER A 52 -8.22 1.39 3.95
C SER A 52 -8.07 -0.12 4.11
N ILE A 53 -6.82 -0.54 4.28
CA ILE A 53 -6.49 -1.94 4.49
C ILE A 53 -5.30 -2.02 5.43
N LYS A 54 -5.30 -3.04 6.27
CA LYS A 54 -4.14 -3.36 7.10
C LYS A 54 -3.68 -4.76 6.73
N PHE A 55 -2.38 -4.95 6.59
CA PHE A 55 -1.85 -6.27 6.25
C PHE A 55 -0.47 -6.43 6.87
N SER A 56 -0.06 -7.69 6.98
CA SER A 56 1.29 -8.02 7.45
C SER A 56 2.27 -7.75 6.32
N ALA A 57 3.22 -6.86 6.56
CA ALA A 57 4.15 -6.43 5.54
C ALA A 57 5.37 -7.35 5.45
N ASP A 58 5.31 -8.51 6.10
CA ASP A 58 6.34 -9.54 5.97
C ASP A 58 6.11 -10.43 4.75
N ARG A 59 5.26 -9.98 3.83
CA ARG A 59 4.96 -10.66 2.57
C ARG A 59 5.26 -9.71 1.43
N ASP A 60 5.67 -10.25 0.28
CA ASP A 60 5.90 -9.44 -0.91
C ASP A 60 4.59 -8.80 -1.34
N HIS A 61 4.66 -7.54 -1.73
CA HIS A 61 3.45 -6.83 -2.14
C HIS A 61 3.78 -5.77 -3.18
N ALA A 62 2.77 -5.34 -3.92
CA ALA A 62 2.93 -4.35 -4.96
C ALA A 62 1.73 -3.41 -4.97
N TYR A 63 2.02 -2.15 -5.27
CA TYR A 63 1.01 -1.10 -5.40
C TYR A 63 0.87 -0.81 -6.88
N LEU A 64 -0.35 -0.91 -7.40
CA LEU A 64 -0.60 -0.76 -8.83
C LEU A 64 -1.67 0.30 -9.06
N ASN A 65 -1.41 1.18 -10.00
CA ASN A 65 -2.42 2.12 -10.47
C ASN A 65 -2.66 1.89 -11.95
N PRO A 66 -3.48 0.89 -12.32
CA PRO A 66 -3.78 0.64 -13.73
C PRO A 66 -4.88 1.55 -14.26
N PHE A 67 -5.33 2.49 -13.45
CA PHE A 67 -6.44 3.36 -13.80
C PHE A 67 -5.91 4.65 -14.44
N SER A 68 -6.82 5.52 -14.85
CA SER A 68 -6.46 6.70 -15.63
C SER A 68 -6.26 7.96 -14.78
N SER A 69 -6.51 7.86 -13.47
CA SER A 69 -6.36 9.01 -12.57
C SER A 69 -5.24 8.78 -11.58
N LEU A 70 -4.66 9.85 -11.08
CA LEU A 70 -3.65 9.77 -10.02
C LEU A 70 -4.23 9.09 -8.80
N CYS A 71 -3.44 8.23 -8.17
CA CYS A 71 -3.81 7.62 -6.89
C CYS A 71 -2.89 8.15 -5.81
N SER A 72 -3.47 8.71 -4.76
CA SER A 72 -2.69 9.21 -3.63
C SER A 72 -3.06 8.41 -2.40
N ILE A 73 -2.04 7.88 -1.72
CA ILE A 73 -2.26 7.03 -0.56
C ILE A 73 -1.43 7.52 0.62
N HIS A 74 -1.94 7.27 1.81
CA HIS A 74 -1.15 7.37 3.04
C HIS A 74 -0.80 5.95 3.47
N SER A 75 0.48 5.75 3.77
CA SER A 75 0.97 4.45 4.23
C SER A 75 1.56 4.62 5.61
N VAL A 76 1.12 3.80 6.54
CA VAL A 76 1.68 3.78 7.89
C VAL A 76 2.30 2.41 8.09
N ILE A 77 3.61 2.39 8.33
CA ILE A 77 4.34 1.15 8.55
C ILE A 77 4.66 1.07 10.03
N TYR A 78 4.18 0.02 10.66
CA TYR A 78 4.31 -0.16 12.10
C TYR A 78 5.24 -1.34 12.38
N TYR A 79 6.27 -1.06 13.18
CA TYR A 79 7.26 -2.05 13.59
C TYR A 79 6.95 -2.45 15.03
N SER A 80 6.52 -3.67 15.22
CA SER A 80 6.11 -4.13 16.54
C SER A 80 7.29 -4.47 17.44
N ARG A 81 8.52 -4.30 16.96
CA ARG A 81 9.70 -4.64 17.75
C ARG A 81 10.67 -3.49 17.81
#